data_d0195ce612751f569f4add1bfb6c27e1
#
_entry.id   d0195ce612751f569f4add1bfb6c27e1
#
_cell.length_a   1.000
_cell.length_b   1.000
_cell.length_c   1.000
_cell.angle_alpha   90.00
_cell.angle_beta   90.00
_cell.angle_gamma   90.00
#
_symmetry.space_group_name_H-M   'P 1'
#
loop_
_entity.id
_entity.type
_entity.pdbx_description
1 polymer ?
#
loop_
_entity_poly.entity_id
_entity_poly.type
_entity_poly.pdbx_seq_one_letter_code
_entity_poly.pdbx_strand_id
1 'polypeptide(L)'
;MIIGCFGNIGKGCAKAPVRGEASMGNSNRRHGDSGRQVDDVASNGLIDRRALLGRGVVLAGAMSTGVGASLASAAAEPLKDDPWSQEMGAASPPLQTPSRFEQHVVRTLSNPNNEFRNSHARTPHHLLNGSVTPNSLHFTINHSGVPDIDPDKHRLAIHGLVKQPMVYTLEALSRYPMVSQMAFVECGGNSAPMFSNEPLQATAQALHGLVSCAEWTGVKLSTLLEETGIDPKAKWFIAEGADSHALSRSVPVKKALDDAMIALYQNGERLMPGNGYPMRLLLPGYEGNMNVKFLRRIKLTEEPAMSMYEGRTYSQILPTGKAYRFYFLQEVKSFITHPSFGHTLKGPGFYEISGLAYSGAGRIAKVLVSADAGKSWGEAALQAPVLPKAFTRFRMPWRWDGQSVVLQSRAWDEGGSVQPTRAEFVAVRGETKKPPPILSFPSQHYNSITSWRIESSGEIKHVYS
;
A
#
# COMPACT_ATOMS: atom_id res chain seq x y z
N MET A 1 1.10 -22.59 19.12
CA MET A 1 1.61 -23.92 18.67
C MET A 1 0.40 -24.72 18.26
N ILE A 2 0.11 -24.83 16.98
CA ILE A 2 -0.81 -25.82 16.43
C ILE A 2 -0.04 -26.41 15.24
N ILE A 3 0.34 -27.66 15.42
CA ILE A 3 0.94 -28.53 14.42
C ILE A 3 -0.22 -28.97 13.51
N GLY A 4 -0.14 -28.66 12.23
CA GLY A 4 -1.05 -29.15 11.22
C GLY A 4 -0.46 -30.43 10.62
N CYS A 5 -1.20 -31.52 10.70
CA CYS A 5 -0.89 -32.80 10.08
C CYS A 5 -0.96 -32.71 8.56
N PHE A 6 0.10 -33.08 7.87
CA PHE A 6 0.09 -33.49 6.47
C PHE A 6 -0.44 -34.92 6.37
N GLY A 7 -1.54 -35.09 5.68
CA GLY A 7 -2.06 -36.37 5.24
C GLY A 7 -1.92 -36.50 3.72
N ASN A 8 -1.08 -37.43 3.33
CA ASN A 8 -0.84 -37.84 1.95
C ASN A 8 -1.85 -38.93 1.57
N ILE A 9 -2.67 -38.75 0.52
CA ILE A 9 -3.31 -39.87 -0.15
C ILE A 9 -3.30 -39.60 -1.66
N GLY A 10 -2.75 -40.56 -2.37
CA GLY A 10 -2.52 -40.55 -3.79
C GLY A 10 -3.66 -41.19 -4.60
N LYS A 11 -3.51 -41.00 -5.91
CA LYS A 11 -3.97 -41.81 -7.07
C LYS A 11 -5.45 -41.82 -7.44
N GLY A 12 -5.69 -41.38 -8.66
CA GLY A 12 -6.86 -41.72 -9.43
C GLY A 12 -6.94 -40.98 -10.77
N CYS A 13 -6.30 -41.53 -11.79
CA CYS A 13 -6.52 -41.18 -13.20
C CYS A 13 -7.92 -41.56 -13.66
N ALA A 14 -8.62 -40.65 -14.40
CA ALA A 14 -9.57 -41.05 -15.42
C ALA A 14 -9.60 -40.04 -16.55
N LYS A 15 -9.39 -40.53 -17.77
CA LYS A 15 -9.43 -39.83 -19.06
C LYS A 15 -10.84 -39.81 -19.65
N ALA A 16 -11.10 -38.68 -20.37
CA ALA A 16 -11.85 -38.54 -21.62
C ALA A 16 -13.40 -38.58 -21.56
N PRO A 17 -14.15 -38.11 -22.61
CA PRO A 17 -13.75 -37.84 -23.97
C PRO A 17 -14.20 -36.49 -24.60
N VAL A 18 -13.60 -36.20 -25.72
CA VAL A 18 -13.94 -35.23 -26.76
C VAL A 18 -15.17 -35.66 -27.57
N ARG A 19 -16.10 -34.75 -27.88
CA ARG A 19 -16.73 -34.49 -29.18
C ARG A 19 -18.03 -33.71 -29.05
N GLY A 20 -18.25 -32.80 -30.00
CA GLY A 20 -19.52 -32.17 -30.29
C GLY A 20 -19.39 -30.92 -31.13
N GLU A 21 -19.16 -31.07 -32.43
CA GLU A 21 -19.43 -30.04 -33.44
C GLU A 21 -20.91 -29.78 -33.54
N ALA A 22 -21.33 -28.51 -33.59
CA ALA A 22 -22.59 -28.10 -34.23
C ALA A 22 -22.52 -26.59 -34.50
N SER A 23 -22.46 -26.25 -35.72
CA SER A 23 -23.49 -25.71 -36.61
C SER A 23 -23.48 -24.19 -36.73
N MET A 24 -23.06 -23.79 -37.95
CA MET A 24 -23.19 -22.43 -38.49
C MET A 24 -24.68 -22.02 -38.57
N GLY A 25 -25.01 -20.92 -37.92
CA GLY A 25 -26.24 -20.18 -38.12
C GLY A 25 -25.94 -18.83 -38.78
N ASN A 26 -26.17 -18.76 -40.08
CA ASN A 26 -26.10 -17.57 -40.91
C ASN A 26 -27.32 -16.66 -40.60
N SER A 27 -27.16 -15.50 -40.04
CA SER A 27 -28.21 -14.48 -40.00
C SER A 27 -27.69 -13.15 -40.49
N ASN A 28 -28.04 -12.81 -41.71
CA ASN A 28 -28.02 -11.49 -42.31
C ASN A 28 -28.52 -10.42 -41.30
N ARG A 29 -27.70 -9.50 -40.91
CA ARG A 29 -28.11 -8.21 -40.35
C ARG A 29 -27.61 -7.08 -41.20
N ARG A 30 -28.58 -6.26 -41.57
CA ARG A 30 -28.51 -5.08 -42.41
C ARG A 30 -27.57 -4.04 -41.78
N HIS A 31 -26.79 -3.40 -42.63
CA HIS A 31 -25.99 -2.23 -42.31
C HIS A 31 -26.89 -1.09 -41.81
N GLY A 32 -26.68 -0.69 -40.54
CA GLY A 32 -27.05 0.57 -39.97
C GLY A 32 -25.78 1.24 -39.53
N ASP A 33 -25.46 2.36 -40.16
CA ASP A 33 -24.34 3.26 -39.83
C ASP A 33 -24.62 3.87 -38.44
N SER A 34 -23.92 3.39 -37.41
CA SER A 34 -23.90 4.00 -36.09
C SER A 34 -22.45 4.12 -35.65
N GLY A 35 -22.04 5.35 -35.33
CA GLY A 35 -20.71 5.66 -34.84
C GLY A 35 -20.27 4.66 -33.75
N ARG A 36 -19.16 3.96 -34.00
CA ARG A 36 -18.66 2.90 -33.11
C ARG A 36 -18.33 3.47 -31.75
N GLN A 37 -19.20 3.22 -30.78
CA GLN A 37 -18.93 3.41 -29.37
C GLN A 37 -17.72 2.55 -28.95
N VAL A 38 -16.85 3.12 -28.11
CA VAL A 38 -15.78 2.33 -27.46
C VAL A 38 -16.48 1.35 -26.52
N ASP A 39 -16.25 0.05 -26.70
CA ASP A 39 -16.92 -0.95 -25.91
C ASP A 39 -16.51 -0.86 -24.43
N ASP A 40 -17.50 -0.75 -23.56
CA ASP A 40 -17.32 -0.79 -22.12
C ASP A 40 -16.89 -2.23 -21.72
N VAL A 41 -15.90 -2.35 -20.84
CA VAL A 41 -15.45 -3.65 -20.30
C VAL A 41 -16.24 -4.08 -19.07
N ALA A 42 -16.97 -3.14 -18.46
CA ALA A 42 -17.89 -3.36 -17.36
C ALA A 42 -18.95 -2.24 -17.32
N SER A 43 -19.97 -2.40 -16.48
CA SER A 43 -21.05 -1.43 -16.34
C SER A 43 -20.58 -0.03 -15.94
N ASN A 44 -21.41 0.97 -16.24
CA ASN A 44 -21.21 2.37 -15.86
C ASN A 44 -19.93 3.02 -16.44
N GLY A 45 -19.57 2.69 -17.68
CA GLY A 45 -18.61 3.43 -18.48
C GLY A 45 -17.13 3.09 -18.24
N LEU A 46 -16.82 1.92 -17.67
CA LEU A 46 -15.42 1.43 -17.57
C LEU A 46 -14.92 0.99 -18.95
N ILE A 47 -13.78 1.53 -19.39
CA ILE A 47 -13.28 1.39 -20.75
C ILE A 47 -11.96 0.61 -20.76
N ASP A 48 -11.78 -0.30 -21.74
CA ASP A 48 -10.52 -0.98 -21.97
C ASP A 48 -9.44 0.01 -22.43
N ARG A 49 -8.34 0.10 -21.67
CA ARG A 49 -7.21 0.97 -22.00
C ARG A 49 -6.57 0.63 -23.35
N ARG A 50 -6.54 -0.66 -23.73
CA ARG A 50 -5.97 -1.08 -25.02
C ARG A 50 -6.83 -0.59 -26.17
N ALA A 51 -8.15 -0.67 -26.03
CA ALA A 51 -9.09 -0.12 -26.99
C ALA A 51 -8.96 1.41 -27.10
N LEU A 52 -8.75 2.09 -25.97
CA LEU A 52 -8.51 3.55 -25.94
C LEU A 52 -7.23 3.95 -26.64
N LEU A 53 -6.10 3.28 -26.38
CA LEU A 53 -4.80 3.60 -26.98
C LEU A 53 -4.70 3.19 -28.44
N GLY A 54 -5.31 2.07 -28.84
CA GLY A 54 -5.34 1.62 -30.23
C GLY A 54 -6.19 2.50 -31.17
N ARG A 55 -7.06 3.34 -30.58
CA ARG A 55 -7.99 4.23 -31.32
C ARG A 55 -7.73 5.72 -31.07
N GLY A 56 -6.61 6.05 -30.44
CA GLY A 56 -6.30 7.41 -29.99
C GLY A 56 -6.34 8.52 -31.05
N VAL A 57 -6.26 8.15 -32.35
CA VAL A 57 -6.39 9.09 -33.46
C VAL A 57 -7.87 9.40 -33.80
N VAL A 58 -8.81 8.51 -33.42
CA VAL A 58 -10.23 8.66 -33.77
C VAL A 58 -11.04 9.39 -32.70
N LEU A 59 -10.60 9.35 -31.43
CA LEU A 59 -11.31 10.02 -30.32
C LEU A 59 -11.18 11.55 -30.33
N ALA A 60 -10.10 12.09 -30.90
CA ALA A 60 -9.95 13.53 -31.07
C ALA A 60 -10.95 14.13 -32.09
N GLY A 61 -11.44 13.31 -33.05
CA GLY A 61 -12.40 13.72 -34.05
C GLY A 61 -13.87 13.50 -33.67
N ALA A 62 -14.17 12.62 -32.72
CA ALA A 62 -15.54 12.23 -32.38
C ALA A 62 -16.19 13.06 -31.24
N MET A 63 -15.44 13.99 -30.62
CA MET A 63 -15.96 14.87 -29.58
C MET A 63 -16.70 16.11 -30.13
N SER A 64 -16.86 16.23 -31.45
CA SER A 64 -17.45 17.43 -32.06
C SER A 64 -18.96 17.37 -32.39
N THR A 65 -19.65 16.28 -32.10
CA THR A 65 -21.08 16.20 -32.42
C THR A 65 -21.91 15.59 -31.28
N GLY A 66 -22.48 16.45 -30.46
CA GLY A 66 -23.65 16.07 -29.69
C GLY A 66 -23.69 16.52 -28.24
N VAL A 67 -24.44 17.57 -28.00
CA VAL A 67 -24.93 18.17 -26.75
C VAL A 67 -23.96 19.12 -26.07
N GLY A 68 -24.28 20.40 -26.16
CA GLY A 68 -23.58 21.59 -25.69
C GLY A 68 -23.23 21.65 -24.20
N ALA A 69 -22.29 20.87 -23.80
CA ALA A 69 -21.30 21.31 -22.84
C ALA A 69 -20.11 21.71 -23.70
N SER A 70 -19.86 22.98 -23.85
CA SER A 70 -18.64 23.49 -24.43
C SER A 70 -17.48 22.96 -23.57
N LEU A 71 -16.93 21.80 -23.96
CA LEU A 71 -15.50 21.76 -24.02
C LEU A 71 -15.19 22.90 -24.98
N ALA A 72 -14.93 24.09 -24.43
CA ALA A 72 -14.30 25.11 -25.21
C ALA A 72 -13.16 24.37 -25.89
N SER A 73 -13.28 24.10 -27.19
CA SER A 73 -12.12 23.98 -28.03
C SER A 73 -11.32 25.18 -27.55
N ALA A 74 -10.27 24.89 -26.75
CA ALA A 74 -9.22 25.86 -26.59
C ALA A 74 -8.67 25.98 -28.02
N ALA A 75 -9.38 26.77 -28.85
CA ALA A 75 -8.77 27.47 -29.94
C ALA A 75 -7.50 28.01 -29.30
N ALA A 76 -6.34 27.59 -29.78
CA ALA A 76 -5.08 28.02 -29.24
C ALA A 76 -5.15 29.56 -29.18
N GLU A 77 -5.64 30.09 -28.05
CA GLU A 77 -5.50 31.50 -27.79
C GLU A 77 -4.00 31.75 -27.86
N PRO A 78 -3.57 32.76 -28.62
CA PRO A 78 -2.16 33.09 -28.61
C PRO A 78 -1.76 33.21 -27.15
N LEU A 79 -0.67 32.49 -26.76
CA LEU A 79 -0.14 32.54 -25.39
C LEU A 79 0.00 34.03 -25.02
N LYS A 80 -0.76 34.47 -24.06
CA LYS A 80 -0.59 35.81 -23.48
C LYS A 80 0.76 35.78 -22.75
N ASP A 81 1.50 36.88 -22.86
CA ASP A 81 2.71 37.08 -22.06
C ASP A 81 2.31 37.19 -20.61
N ASP A 82 2.42 36.08 -19.90
CA ASP A 82 2.11 36.03 -18.46
C ASP A 82 3.17 36.81 -17.66
N PRO A 83 2.80 37.45 -16.53
CA PRO A 83 3.73 38.26 -15.73
C PRO A 83 5.01 37.53 -15.34
N TRP A 84 4.90 36.24 -15.05
CA TRP A 84 6.08 35.40 -14.68
C TRP A 84 7.03 35.09 -15.85
N SER A 85 6.65 35.39 -17.09
CA SER A 85 7.52 35.25 -18.26
C SER A 85 8.27 36.52 -18.61
N GLN A 86 7.92 37.65 -17.97
CA GLN A 86 8.45 38.98 -18.27
C GLN A 86 9.58 39.39 -17.33
N GLU A 87 9.73 38.70 -16.19
CA GLU A 87 10.73 39.02 -15.18
C GLU A 87 11.59 37.81 -14.85
N MET A 88 12.83 38.03 -14.43
CA MET A 88 13.69 36.96 -13.94
C MET A 88 13.10 36.36 -12.66
N GLY A 89 13.03 35.03 -12.59
CA GLY A 89 12.64 34.31 -11.38
C GLY A 89 13.65 34.44 -10.24
N ALA A 90 13.29 33.87 -9.08
CA ALA A 90 14.18 33.79 -7.93
C ALA A 90 15.38 32.89 -8.19
N ALA A 91 16.49 33.13 -7.50
CA ALA A 91 17.65 32.26 -7.52
C ALA A 91 17.30 30.85 -6.97
N SER A 92 17.92 29.81 -7.54
CA SER A 92 17.74 28.44 -7.05
C SER A 92 18.27 28.29 -5.61
N PRO A 93 17.43 27.78 -4.70
CA PRO A 93 17.88 27.49 -3.34
C PRO A 93 18.74 26.20 -3.31
N PRO A 94 19.62 26.03 -2.33
CA PRO A 94 20.43 24.82 -2.17
C PRO A 94 19.58 23.56 -1.89
N LEU A 95 18.41 23.72 -1.29
CA LEU A 95 17.41 22.68 -1.07
C LEU A 95 16.08 23.13 -1.67
N GLN A 96 15.58 22.36 -2.64
CA GLN A 96 14.30 22.66 -3.26
C GLN A 96 13.14 22.19 -2.38
N THR A 97 12.10 23.01 -2.32
CA THR A 97 10.79 22.67 -1.73
C THR A 97 9.72 22.69 -2.82
N PRO A 98 8.59 22.01 -2.61
CA PRO A 98 7.45 22.11 -3.53
C PRO A 98 7.01 23.56 -3.73
N SER A 99 6.42 23.86 -4.90
CA SER A 99 5.83 25.15 -5.20
C SER A 99 4.90 25.61 -4.05
N ARG A 100 4.85 26.91 -3.81
CA ARG A 100 3.89 27.50 -2.85
C ARG A 100 2.42 27.15 -3.15
N PHE A 101 2.12 26.81 -4.38
CA PHE A 101 0.77 26.37 -4.81
C PHE A 101 0.48 24.92 -4.43
N GLU A 102 1.50 24.12 -4.09
CA GLU A 102 1.41 22.73 -3.67
C GLU A 102 1.58 22.54 -2.15
N GLN A 103 1.52 23.62 -1.35
CA GLN A 103 1.66 23.57 0.10
C GLN A 103 0.56 22.76 0.82
N HIS A 104 -0.53 22.45 0.14
CA HIS A 104 -1.61 21.59 0.62
C HIS A 104 -1.24 20.10 0.59
N VAL A 105 -0.18 19.71 -0.16
CA VAL A 105 0.30 18.33 -0.25
C VAL A 105 1.17 18.02 0.95
N VAL A 106 0.54 17.72 2.08
CA VAL A 106 1.22 17.51 3.38
C VAL A 106 0.71 16.26 4.09
N ARG A 107 1.53 15.75 5.00
CA ARG A 107 1.11 14.69 5.92
C ARG A 107 0.14 15.25 6.95
N THR A 108 -0.91 14.48 7.28
CA THR A 108 -1.78 14.79 8.41
C THR A 108 -1.19 14.23 9.69
N LEU A 109 -0.98 15.08 10.68
CA LEU A 109 -0.44 14.72 11.98
C LEU A 109 -1.57 14.41 12.96
N SER A 110 -1.41 13.36 13.75
CA SER A 110 -2.30 13.04 14.88
C SER A 110 -1.51 13.14 16.18
N ASN A 111 -2.10 13.80 17.18
CA ASN A 111 -1.54 13.94 18.53
C ASN A 111 -0.09 14.46 18.56
N PRO A 112 0.28 15.51 17.82
CA PRO A 112 1.67 15.97 17.74
C PRO A 112 2.23 16.45 19.09
N ASN A 113 1.37 16.93 19.99
CA ASN A 113 1.72 17.58 21.25
C ASN A 113 1.30 16.78 22.48
N ASN A 114 1.04 15.46 22.37
CA ASN A 114 0.70 14.69 23.56
C ASN A 114 1.90 14.52 24.50
N GLU A 115 1.64 14.34 25.78
CA GLU A 115 2.65 14.18 26.84
C GLU A 115 3.67 13.06 26.53
N PHE A 116 3.22 11.94 25.99
CA PHE A 116 4.07 10.81 25.64
C PHE A 116 4.71 10.94 24.26
N ARG A 117 4.44 12.02 23.53
CA ARG A 117 4.90 12.23 22.14
C ARG A 117 4.59 11.06 21.20
N ASN A 118 3.53 10.33 21.53
CA ASN A 118 2.98 9.30 20.64
C ASN A 118 2.24 10.00 19.51
N SER A 119 2.81 9.96 18.33
CA SER A 119 2.29 10.66 17.18
C SER A 119 2.40 9.83 15.93
N HIS A 120 1.51 10.12 14.98
CA HIS A 120 1.58 9.54 13.65
C HIS A 120 1.30 10.59 12.58
N ALA A 121 1.99 10.44 11.46
CA ALA A 121 1.82 11.25 10.28
C ALA A 121 1.38 10.37 9.12
N ARG A 122 0.32 10.77 8.40
CA ARG A 122 -0.30 10.01 7.32
C ARG A 122 0.08 10.56 5.95
N THR A 123 0.45 9.67 5.04
CA THR A 123 0.75 9.98 3.63
C THR A 123 -0.50 10.42 2.88
N PRO A 124 -0.48 11.52 2.12
CA PRO A 124 -1.63 12.04 1.37
C PRO A 124 -1.82 11.32 0.03
N HIS A 125 -2.17 10.04 0.03
CA HIS A 125 -2.26 9.21 -1.19
C HIS A 125 -3.19 9.75 -2.27
N HIS A 126 -4.25 10.49 -1.90
CA HIS A 126 -5.21 11.08 -2.83
C HIS A 126 -4.64 12.31 -3.58
N LEU A 127 -3.52 12.84 -3.11
CA LEU A 127 -2.79 13.95 -3.73
C LEU A 127 -1.49 13.51 -4.41
N LEU A 128 -1.15 12.22 -4.33
CA LEU A 128 0.07 11.66 -4.92
C LEU A 128 -0.24 10.79 -6.13
N ASN A 129 0.64 10.87 -7.11
CA ASN A 129 0.49 10.14 -8.37
C ASN A 129 1.78 9.40 -8.72
N GLY A 130 1.91 8.17 -8.29
CA GLY A 130 3.09 7.33 -8.48
C GLY A 130 3.06 6.14 -7.52
N SER A 131 4.10 5.31 -7.54
CA SER A 131 4.26 4.15 -6.65
C SER A 131 5.35 4.34 -5.59
N VAL A 132 6.15 5.42 -5.71
CA VAL A 132 7.17 5.79 -4.72
C VAL A 132 6.66 6.97 -3.90
N THR A 133 6.75 6.87 -2.58
CA THR A 133 6.37 7.94 -1.67
C THR A 133 7.58 8.84 -1.40
N PRO A 134 7.50 10.16 -1.64
CA PRO A 134 8.56 11.09 -1.28
C PRO A 134 8.94 10.99 0.21
N ASN A 135 10.22 11.14 0.56
CA ASN A 135 10.70 11.00 1.95
C ASN A 135 9.98 11.95 2.91
N SER A 136 9.75 13.20 2.51
CA SER A 136 9.03 14.21 3.29
C SER A 136 7.56 13.84 3.55
N LEU A 137 6.95 13.00 2.70
CA LEU A 137 5.54 12.59 2.77
C LEU A 137 5.35 11.14 3.23
N HIS A 138 6.46 10.41 3.47
CA HIS A 138 6.40 9.04 3.98
C HIS A 138 5.78 9.03 5.39
N PHE A 139 4.84 8.10 5.64
CA PHE A 139 4.20 8.01 6.95
C PHE A 139 5.18 7.72 8.08
N THR A 140 4.84 8.17 9.28
CA THR A 140 5.60 7.84 10.50
C THR A 140 4.65 7.47 11.63
N ILE A 141 5.10 6.55 12.49
CA ILE A 141 4.52 6.26 13.81
C ILE A 141 5.64 6.35 14.82
N ASN A 142 5.46 7.16 15.86
CA ASN A 142 6.42 7.30 16.95
C ASN A 142 5.69 7.09 18.27
N HIS A 143 6.19 6.18 19.10
CA HIS A 143 5.56 5.85 20.38
C HIS A 143 6.04 6.73 21.53
N SER A 144 7.21 7.36 21.37
CA SER A 144 7.85 8.24 22.37
C SER A 144 8.62 9.39 21.72
N GLY A 145 8.11 9.89 20.59
CA GLY A 145 8.77 10.93 19.79
C GLY A 145 9.85 10.38 18.87
N VAL A 146 10.61 11.29 18.29
CA VAL A 146 11.73 10.99 17.41
C VAL A 146 13.01 11.26 18.19
N PRO A 147 13.85 10.26 18.47
CA PRO A 147 15.09 10.48 19.19
C PRO A 147 16.10 11.23 18.30
N ASP A 148 16.89 12.11 18.92
CA ASP A 148 18.04 12.76 18.31
C ASP A 148 19.27 11.88 18.53
N ILE A 149 19.62 11.09 17.51
CA ILE A 149 20.68 10.09 17.62
C ILE A 149 21.93 10.56 16.88
N ASP A 150 23.03 10.73 17.63
CA ASP A 150 24.36 10.94 17.09
C ASP A 150 24.83 9.64 16.37
N PRO A 151 25.02 9.66 15.04
CA PRO A 151 25.37 8.46 14.27
C PRO A 151 26.75 7.90 14.64
N ASP A 152 27.67 8.77 15.10
CA ASP A 152 29.03 8.33 15.47
C ASP A 152 29.04 7.54 16.78
N LYS A 153 28.04 7.77 17.64
CA LYS A 153 27.86 7.06 18.92
C LYS A 153 26.89 5.91 18.81
N HIS A 154 26.06 5.85 17.77
CA HIS A 154 25.11 4.75 17.61
C HIS A 154 25.77 3.44 17.28
N ARG A 155 25.26 2.33 17.85
CA ARG A 155 25.81 0.98 17.69
C ARG A 155 24.68 -0.02 17.46
N LEU A 156 24.94 -0.99 16.58
CA LEU A 156 24.11 -2.18 16.41
C LEU A 156 24.85 -3.38 17.02
N ALA A 157 24.31 -3.96 18.08
CA ALA A 157 24.83 -5.20 18.66
C ALA A 157 24.06 -6.41 18.11
N ILE A 158 24.77 -7.40 17.59
CA ILE A 158 24.24 -8.74 17.23
C ILE A 158 24.83 -9.75 18.19
N HIS A 159 23.97 -10.44 18.96
CA HIS A 159 24.40 -11.37 20.01
C HIS A 159 23.34 -12.45 20.29
N GLY A 160 23.54 -13.23 21.35
CA GLY A 160 22.67 -14.34 21.76
C GLY A 160 23.19 -15.65 21.19
N LEU A 161 22.35 -16.42 20.50
CA LEU A 161 22.73 -17.70 19.88
C LEU A 161 23.52 -17.46 18.58
N VAL A 162 24.75 -16.93 18.75
CA VAL A 162 25.76 -16.73 17.70
C VAL A 162 27.10 -17.21 18.20
N LYS A 163 27.98 -17.59 17.28
CA LYS A 163 29.35 -18.03 17.62
C LYS A 163 30.20 -16.87 18.14
N GLN A 164 30.07 -15.69 17.50
CA GLN A 164 30.81 -14.49 17.83
C GLN A 164 29.87 -13.28 17.90
N PRO A 165 29.55 -12.76 19.10
CA PRO A 165 28.84 -11.49 19.23
C PRO A 165 29.63 -10.36 18.62
N MET A 166 28.94 -9.47 17.87
CA MET A 166 29.55 -8.34 17.17
C MET A 166 28.82 -7.04 17.43
N VAL A 167 29.55 -5.93 17.36
CA VAL A 167 29.01 -4.58 17.46
C VAL A 167 29.45 -3.78 16.25
N TYR A 168 28.47 -3.25 15.53
CA TYR A 168 28.71 -2.50 14.30
C TYR A 168 28.45 -1.00 14.53
N THR A 169 29.37 -0.16 14.03
CA THR A 169 29.15 1.28 13.84
C THR A 169 28.47 1.53 12.51
N LEU A 170 27.92 2.73 12.32
CA LEU A 170 27.38 3.13 11.01
C LEU A 170 28.47 3.12 9.92
N GLU A 171 29.68 3.57 10.27
CA GLU A 171 30.84 3.53 9.39
C GLU A 171 31.19 2.10 8.98
N ALA A 172 31.27 1.15 9.95
CA ALA A 172 31.53 -0.25 9.66
C ALA A 172 30.48 -0.81 8.69
N LEU A 173 29.18 -0.60 8.93
CA LEU A 173 28.11 -1.04 8.03
C LEU A 173 28.23 -0.44 6.63
N SER A 174 28.73 0.80 6.50
CA SER A 174 28.90 1.46 5.21
C SER A 174 29.98 0.81 4.32
N ARG A 175 30.80 -0.09 4.87
CA ARG A 175 31.84 -0.83 4.14
C ARG A 175 31.35 -2.18 3.60
N TYR A 176 30.17 -2.65 4.03
CA TYR A 176 29.59 -3.89 3.54
C TYR A 176 28.95 -3.69 2.16
N PRO A 177 28.83 -4.74 1.34
CA PRO A 177 28.06 -4.69 0.11
C PRO A 177 26.62 -4.27 0.40
N MET A 178 26.17 -3.20 -0.25
CA MET A 178 24.80 -2.71 -0.12
C MET A 178 23.93 -3.25 -1.25
N VAL A 179 22.66 -3.42 -0.95
CA VAL A 179 21.62 -3.74 -1.92
C VAL A 179 20.49 -2.73 -1.81
N SER A 180 19.78 -2.52 -2.92
CA SER A 180 18.58 -1.69 -2.96
C SER A 180 17.36 -2.53 -3.27
N GLN A 181 16.24 -2.22 -2.60
CA GLN A 181 14.98 -2.91 -2.80
C GLN A 181 13.80 -1.97 -2.62
N MET A 182 12.87 -1.99 -3.57
CA MET A 182 11.57 -1.36 -3.39
C MET A 182 10.73 -2.17 -2.40
N ALA A 183 10.22 -1.51 -1.37
CA ALA A 183 9.30 -2.16 -0.45
C ALA A 183 8.31 -1.16 0.17
N PHE A 184 7.05 -1.60 0.32
CA PHE A 184 6.12 -0.88 1.16
C PHE A 184 6.31 -1.24 2.64
N VAL A 185 5.96 -0.29 3.50
CA VAL A 185 5.80 -0.51 4.94
C VAL A 185 4.41 -0.05 5.31
N GLU A 186 3.63 -0.89 5.98
CA GLU A 186 2.27 -0.59 6.44
C GLU A 186 2.16 -0.79 7.96
N CYS A 187 1.65 0.21 8.67
CA CYS A 187 1.34 0.09 10.09
C CYS A 187 0.17 -0.88 10.31
N GLY A 188 0.24 -1.74 11.33
CA GLY A 188 -0.88 -2.62 11.68
C GLY A 188 -2.19 -1.89 11.99
N GLY A 189 -2.12 -0.62 12.41
CA GLY A 189 -3.28 0.24 12.61
C GLY A 189 -3.76 0.99 11.35
N ASN A 190 -3.17 0.72 10.18
CA ASN A 190 -3.66 1.34 8.95
C ASN A 190 -5.09 0.87 8.64
N SER A 191 -5.94 1.81 8.24
CA SER A 191 -7.38 1.57 7.99
C SER A 191 -8.20 1.18 9.24
N ALA A 192 -7.68 1.41 10.45
CA ALA A 192 -8.44 1.18 11.69
C ALA A 192 -9.83 1.84 11.73
N PRO A 193 -10.06 3.05 11.18
CA PRO A 193 -11.40 3.64 11.12
C PRO A 193 -12.44 2.79 10.38
N MET A 194 -12.01 1.89 9.49
CA MET A 194 -12.89 1.02 8.70
C MET A 194 -13.43 -0.17 9.49
N PHE A 195 -12.98 -0.40 10.72
CA PHE A 195 -13.61 -1.34 11.64
C PHE A 195 -14.92 -0.80 12.26
N SER A 196 -15.20 0.50 12.10
CA SER A 196 -16.47 1.10 12.54
C SER A 196 -17.66 0.48 11.81
N ASN A 197 -18.82 0.41 12.51
CA ASN A 197 -20.08 -0.06 11.92
C ASN A 197 -20.60 0.92 10.85
N GLU A 198 -20.25 2.20 10.98
CA GLU A 198 -20.62 3.24 10.03
C GLU A 198 -19.39 3.71 9.22
N PRO A 199 -19.55 3.94 7.91
CA PRO A 199 -18.46 4.41 7.08
C PRO A 199 -18.05 5.83 7.47
N LEU A 200 -16.81 6.00 7.95
CA LEU A 200 -16.26 7.30 8.27
C LEU A 200 -16.10 8.14 6.99
N GLN A 201 -16.68 9.34 6.96
CA GLN A 201 -16.50 10.28 5.85
C GLN A 201 -15.14 10.96 5.97
N ALA A 202 -14.15 10.40 5.28
CA ALA A 202 -12.75 10.81 5.39
C ALA A 202 -11.98 10.49 4.11
N THR A 203 -10.91 11.26 3.86
CA THR A 203 -10.03 11.10 2.69
C THR A 203 -9.28 9.76 2.70
N ALA A 204 -8.79 9.33 1.55
CA ALA A 204 -7.89 8.17 1.45
C ALA A 204 -6.65 8.33 2.35
N GLN A 205 -6.18 9.56 2.63
CA GLN A 205 -5.14 9.84 3.61
C GLN A 205 -5.55 9.42 5.03
N ALA A 206 -6.73 9.80 5.46
CA ALA A 206 -7.20 9.48 6.82
C ALA A 206 -7.48 7.98 6.99
N LEU A 207 -8.01 7.33 5.93
CA LEU A 207 -8.35 5.90 5.96
C LEU A 207 -7.13 5.00 5.73
N HIS A 208 -6.24 5.34 4.79
CA HIS A 208 -5.17 4.46 4.31
C HIS A 208 -3.76 5.07 4.40
N GLY A 209 -3.59 6.23 5.03
CA GLY A 209 -2.34 6.99 4.99
C GLY A 209 -1.20 6.44 5.84
N LEU A 210 -1.39 5.35 6.60
CA LEU A 210 -0.32 4.73 7.39
C LEU A 210 0.37 3.59 6.62
N VAL A 211 0.52 3.74 5.33
CA VAL A 211 1.32 2.90 4.45
C VAL A 211 2.09 3.79 3.48
N SER A 212 3.30 3.42 3.11
CA SER A 212 4.12 4.11 2.11
C SER A 212 5.07 3.12 1.46
N CYS A 213 5.57 3.44 0.26
CA CYS A 213 6.53 2.62 -0.46
C CYS A 213 7.75 3.46 -0.83
N ALA A 214 8.92 2.91 -0.65
CA ALA A 214 10.19 3.57 -0.95
C ALA A 214 11.21 2.58 -1.50
N GLU A 215 12.26 3.08 -2.14
CA GLU A 215 13.49 2.34 -2.34
C GLU A 215 14.29 2.39 -1.05
N TRP A 216 14.66 1.24 -0.54
CA TRP A 216 15.47 1.08 0.65
C TRP A 216 16.84 0.53 0.26
N THR A 217 17.91 1.17 0.75
CA THR A 217 19.28 0.72 0.50
C THR A 217 20.00 0.46 1.81
N GLY A 218 20.70 -0.67 1.88
CA GLY A 218 21.42 -1.06 3.08
C GLY A 218 22.08 -2.41 2.97
N VAL A 219 22.48 -2.99 4.09
CA VAL A 219 23.20 -4.26 4.21
C VAL A 219 22.20 -5.38 4.46
N LYS A 220 22.30 -6.49 3.72
CA LYS A 220 21.51 -7.69 4.02
C LYS A 220 21.80 -8.19 5.43
N LEU A 221 20.76 -8.47 6.20
CA LEU A 221 20.92 -9.03 7.53
C LEU A 221 21.60 -10.40 7.49
N SER A 222 21.34 -11.21 6.46
CA SER A 222 22.00 -12.51 6.24
C SER A 222 23.53 -12.41 6.20
N THR A 223 24.09 -11.36 5.57
CA THR A 223 25.54 -11.13 5.52
C THR A 223 26.15 -10.93 6.92
N LEU A 224 25.50 -10.12 7.76
CA LEU A 224 25.97 -9.88 9.13
C LEU A 224 25.80 -11.12 10.02
N LEU A 225 24.74 -11.90 9.79
CA LEU A 225 24.50 -13.14 10.51
C LEU A 225 25.44 -14.27 10.09
N GLU A 226 25.88 -14.30 8.85
CA GLU A 226 26.92 -15.23 8.37
C GLU A 226 28.25 -14.94 9.07
N GLU A 227 28.64 -13.66 9.19
CA GLU A 227 29.86 -13.25 9.88
C GLU A 227 29.81 -13.56 11.37
N THR A 228 28.69 -13.29 12.06
CA THR A 228 28.56 -13.63 13.49
C THR A 228 28.46 -15.13 13.75
N GLY A 229 28.11 -15.92 12.73
CA GLY A 229 27.91 -17.37 12.80
C GLY A 229 26.70 -17.75 13.66
N ILE A 230 25.59 -18.08 13.01
CA ILE A 230 24.33 -18.44 13.70
C ILE A 230 24.50 -19.80 14.39
N ASP A 231 24.10 -19.91 15.67
CA ASP A 231 23.95 -21.20 16.35
C ASP A 231 22.71 -21.92 15.72
N PRO A 232 22.81 -23.22 15.38
CA PRO A 232 21.69 -24.00 14.82
C PRO A 232 20.43 -24.04 15.70
N LYS A 233 20.53 -23.75 16.99
CA LYS A 233 19.39 -23.63 17.90
C LYS A 233 18.61 -22.34 17.72
N ALA A 234 19.19 -21.31 17.07
CA ALA A 234 18.53 -20.03 16.84
C ALA A 234 17.39 -20.19 15.86
N LYS A 235 16.16 -19.96 16.29
CA LYS A 235 14.94 -19.98 15.48
C LYS A 235 14.33 -18.59 15.33
N TRP A 236 14.64 -17.71 16.28
CA TRP A 236 14.11 -16.36 16.36
C TRP A 236 15.24 -15.35 16.55
N PHE A 237 14.97 -14.13 16.16
CA PHE A 237 15.73 -12.99 16.63
C PHE A 237 14.79 -11.92 17.19
N ILE A 238 15.26 -11.19 18.21
CA ILE A 238 14.57 -10.08 18.83
C ILE A 238 15.28 -8.82 18.38
N ALA A 239 14.59 -7.99 17.60
CA ALA A 239 15.05 -6.68 17.19
C ALA A 239 14.56 -5.62 18.18
N GLU A 240 15.43 -4.67 18.57
CA GLU A 240 15.09 -3.60 19.53
C GLU A 240 15.60 -2.25 19.05
N GLY A 241 14.73 -1.22 19.20
CA GLY A 241 15.02 0.18 18.88
C GLY A 241 15.73 0.92 20.01
N ALA A 242 16.36 2.04 19.68
CA ALA A 242 17.10 2.91 20.61
C ALA A 242 16.26 4.09 21.15
N ASP A 243 14.99 4.20 20.76
CA ASP A 243 14.08 5.19 21.32
C ASP A 243 13.73 4.83 22.78
N SER A 244 13.23 5.80 23.55
CA SER A 244 12.85 5.58 24.96
C SER A 244 11.74 4.54 25.14
N HIS A 245 10.98 4.25 24.09
CA HIS A 245 9.97 3.21 24.07
C HIS A 245 10.56 1.80 23.93
N ALA A 246 11.79 1.70 23.44
CA ALA A 246 12.54 0.45 23.23
C ALA A 246 11.68 -0.62 22.54
N LEU A 247 10.97 -0.24 21.47
CA LEU A 247 10.14 -1.17 20.71
C LEU A 247 10.95 -2.40 20.36
N SER A 248 10.51 -3.57 20.81
CA SER A 248 11.15 -4.84 20.50
C SER A 248 10.15 -5.81 19.85
N ARG A 249 10.62 -6.55 18.83
CA ARG A 249 9.80 -7.52 18.10
C ARG A 249 10.56 -8.80 17.85
N SER A 250 9.86 -9.93 18.01
CA SER A 250 10.37 -11.26 17.71
C SER A 250 10.09 -11.65 16.26
N VAL A 251 11.13 -11.99 15.52
CA VAL A 251 11.08 -12.33 14.09
C VAL A 251 11.72 -13.69 13.86
N PRO A 252 11.13 -14.57 13.03
CA PRO A 252 11.77 -15.84 12.67
C PRO A 252 13.12 -15.62 11.95
N VAL A 253 14.16 -16.36 12.31
CA VAL A 253 15.49 -16.31 11.65
C VAL A 253 15.39 -16.55 10.15
N LYS A 254 14.44 -17.38 9.70
CA LYS A 254 14.19 -17.60 8.27
C LYS A 254 13.98 -16.30 7.51
N LYS A 255 13.26 -15.31 8.10
CA LYS A 255 13.05 -13.99 7.47
C LYS A 255 14.35 -13.19 7.39
N ALA A 256 15.23 -13.30 8.41
CA ALA A 256 16.54 -12.65 8.38
C ALA A 256 17.43 -13.15 7.25
N LEU A 257 17.35 -14.45 6.93
CA LEU A 257 18.13 -15.09 5.88
C LEU A 257 17.56 -14.91 4.47
N ASP A 258 16.27 -14.59 4.37
CA ASP A 258 15.57 -14.38 3.09
C ASP A 258 15.87 -12.98 2.51
N ASP A 259 15.19 -11.96 3.01
CA ASP A 259 15.18 -10.63 2.39
C ASP A 259 15.29 -9.46 3.40
N ALA A 260 15.60 -9.76 4.68
CA ALA A 260 15.76 -8.72 5.70
C ALA A 260 17.00 -7.86 5.44
N MET A 261 16.89 -6.56 5.74
CA MET A 261 17.95 -5.59 5.52
C MET A 261 18.11 -4.66 6.72
N ILE A 262 19.34 -4.27 7.02
CA ILE A 262 19.63 -3.07 7.82
C ILE A 262 19.68 -1.89 6.87
N ALA A 263 18.57 -1.17 6.76
CA ALA A 263 18.44 -0.04 5.86
C ALA A 263 19.11 1.20 6.43
N LEU A 264 19.91 1.87 5.59
CA LEU A 264 20.67 3.09 5.89
C LEU A 264 20.18 4.29 5.06
N TYR A 265 19.53 4.02 3.93
CA TYR A 265 19.03 5.02 2.99
C TYR A 265 17.60 4.73 2.58
N GLN A 266 16.89 5.77 2.20
CA GLN A 266 15.52 5.76 1.69
C GLN A 266 15.43 6.70 0.51
N ASN A 267 15.03 6.18 -0.67
CA ASN A 267 14.95 6.96 -1.93
C ASN A 267 16.26 7.74 -2.23
N GLY A 268 17.42 7.11 -2.02
CA GLY A 268 18.72 7.70 -2.29
C GLY A 268 19.28 8.64 -1.22
N GLU A 269 18.47 9.04 -0.22
CA GLU A 269 18.88 9.90 0.89
C GLU A 269 19.11 9.08 2.18
N ARG A 270 19.88 9.63 3.14
CA ARG A 270 19.88 9.07 4.50
C ARG A 270 18.45 9.03 5.04
N LEU A 271 18.18 8.05 5.90
CA LEU A 271 16.88 7.93 6.54
C LEU A 271 16.47 9.25 7.20
N MET A 272 15.23 9.67 7.01
CA MET A 272 14.69 10.78 7.80
C MET A 272 14.62 10.37 9.29
N PRO A 273 14.80 11.31 10.23
CA PRO A 273 14.74 11.00 11.67
C PRO A 273 13.49 10.19 12.05
N GLY A 274 12.30 10.64 11.62
CA GLY A 274 11.03 9.95 11.91
C GLY A 274 10.90 8.56 11.25
N ASN A 275 11.71 8.26 10.23
CA ASN A 275 11.73 6.98 9.54
C ASN A 275 12.78 6.01 10.06
N GLY A 276 13.56 6.39 11.08
CA GLY A 276 14.46 5.49 11.79
C GLY A 276 15.95 5.76 11.66
N TYR A 277 16.35 7.02 11.40
CA TYR A 277 17.77 7.42 11.40
C TYR A 277 18.49 7.01 12.70
N PRO A 278 19.77 6.52 12.68
CA PRO A 278 20.61 6.38 11.49
C PRO A 278 20.44 5.04 10.75
N MET A 279 19.78 4.05 11.35
CA MET A 279 19.55 2.74 10.75
C MET A 279 18.25 2.12 11.26
N ARG A 280 17.62 1.32 10.41
CA ARG A 280 16.43 0.56 10.77
C ARG A 280 16.45 -0.85 10.22
N LEU A 281 15.72 -1.75 10.86
CA LEU A 281 15.39 -3.04 10.28
C LEU A 281 14.31 -2.85 9.19
N LEU A 282 14.52 -3.45 8.03
CA LEU A 282 13.53 -3.58 6.98
C LEU A 282 13.21 -5.06 6.76
N LEU A 283 11.94 -5.41 6.83
CA LEU A 283 11.41 -6.76 6.61
C LEU A 283 10.33 -6.66 5.51
N PRO A 284 10.70 -6.74 4.23
CA PRO A 284 9.77 -6.53 3.12
C PRO A 284 8.53 -7.42 3.22
N GLY A 285 7.34 -6.82 3.10
CA GLY A 285 6.06 -7.51 3.19
C GLY A 285 5.56 -7.84 4.59
N TYR A 286 6.37 -7.61 5.63
CA TYR A 286 5.95 -7.76 7.02
C TYR A 286 5.31 -6.49 7.57
N GLU A 287 4.46 -6.65 8.58
CA GLU A 287 3.79 -5.56 9.26
C GLU A 287 4.76 -4.47 9.76
N GLY A 288 4.36 -3.20 9.68
CA GLY A 288 5.23 -2.05 9.93
C GLY A 288 5.92 -2.04 11.29
N ASN A 289 5.26 -2.53 12.34
CA ASN A 289 5.86 -2.62 13.67
C ASN A 289 7.03 -3.62 13.76
N MET A 290 7.08 -4.60 12.84
CA MET A 290 8.20 -5.55 12.75
C MET A 290 9.46 -4.89 12.16
N ASN A 291 9.30 -3.79 11.43
CA ASN A 291 10.36 -3.00 10.80
C ASN A 291 10.93 -1.99 11.80
N VAL A 292 11.63 -2.49 12.82
CA VAL A 292 12.09 -1.72 13.98
C VAL A 292 13.01 -0.55 13.57
N LYS A 293 12.63 0.66 13.97
CA LYS A 293 13.38 1.90 13.75
C LYS A 293 14.46 2.10 14.82
N PHE A 294 15.44 2.96 14.50
CA PHE A 294 16.52 3.27 15.46
C PHE A 294 17.20 2.00 15.97
N LEU A 295 17.42 1.05 15.07
CA LEU A 295 17.82 -0.31 15.45
C LEU A 295 19.15 -0.31 16.21
N ARG A 296 19.14 -0.82 17.46
CA ARG A 296 20.35 -0.89 18.30
C ARG A 296 20.77 -2.31 18.66
N ARG A 297 19.86 -3.30 18.59
CA ARG A 297 20.12 -4.64 19.04
C ARG A 297 19.35 -5.69 18.25
N ILE A 298 20.04 -6.76 17.92
CA ILE A 298 19.48 -8.03 17.41
C ILE A 298 19.99 -9.16 18.31
N LYS A 299 19.09 -9.83 19.02
CA LYS A 299 19.41 -10.96 19.88
C LYS A 299 18.82 -12.24 19.28
N LEU A 300 19.68 -13.20 18.91
CA LEU A 300 19.25 -14.51 18.43
C LEU A 300 18.85 -15.39 19.61
N THR A 301 17.71 -16.10 19.47
CA THR A 301 17.10 -16.91 20.52
C THR A 301 16.47 -18.18 19.95
N GLU A 302 16.27 -19.19 20.80
CA GLU A 302 15.52 -20.39 20.42
C GLU A 302 14.01 -20.13 20.38
N GLU A 303 13.49 -19.33 21.32
CA GLU A 303 12.07 -18.98 21.46
C GLU A 303 11.85 -17.49 21.27
N PRO A 304 10.64 -17.06 20.87
CA PRO A 304 10.30 -15.65 20.78
C PRO A 304 10.17 -15.02 22.16
N ALA A 305 10.49 -13.74 22.29
CA ALA A 305 10.13 -12.98 23.47
C ALA A 305 8.62 -12.64 23.44
N MET A 306 7.96 -12.90 24.55
CA MET A 306 6.55 -12.55 24.72
C MET A 306 6.45 -11.18 25.41
N SER A 307 6.84 -10.13 24.66
CA SER A 307 6.71 -8.75 25.13
C SER A 307 5.25 -8.30 25.18
N MET A 308 5.01 -7.11 25.70
CA MET A 308 3.69 -6.47 25.66
C MET A 308 3.14 -6.38 24.22
N TYR A 309 4.01 -6.29 23.22
CA TYR A 309 3.61 -6.16 21.83
C TYR A 309 3.09 -7.48 21.26
N GLU A 310 3.76 -8.59 21.54
CA GLU A 310 3.30 -9.92 21.12
C GLU A 310 2.11 -10.40 21.95
N GLY A 311 2.10 -10.06 23.23
CA GLY A 311 1.07 -10.53 24.16
C GLY A 311 -0.25 -9.75 24.10
N ARG A 312 -0.20 -8.45 23.76
CA ARG A 312 -1.35 -7.54 23.85
C ARG A 312 -1.57 -6.72 22.57
N THR A 313 -0.58 -5.91 22.18
CA THR A 313 -0.80 -4.82 21.20
C THR A 313 -1.03 -5.34 19.80
N TYR A 314 -0.27 -6.35 19.37
CA TYR A 314 -0.31 -6.93 18.02
C TYR A 314 -0.83 -8.38 18.06
N SER A 315 -1.84 -8.62 18.89
CA SER A 315 -2.60 -9.86 18.96
C SER A 315 -4.06 -9.57 18.69
N GLN A 316 -4.71 -10.45 17.93
CA GLN A 316 -6.12 -10.36 17.61
C GLN A 316 -6.89 -11.49 18.27
N ILE A 317 -7.99 -11.20 18.94
CA ILE A 317 -8.96 -12.20 19.36
C ILE A 317 -9.93 -12.42 18.20
N LEU A 318 -9.98 -13.63 17.67
CA LEU A 318 -10.91 -14.03 16.63
C LEU A 318 -12.30 -14.32 17.20
N PRO A 319 -13.37 -14.34 16.37
CA PRO A 319 -14.72 -14.73 16.79
C PRO A 319 -14.79 -16.09 17.46
N THR A 320 -13.85 -16.98 17.17
CA THR A 320 -13.70 -18.30 17.79
C THR A 320 -13.17 -18.27 19.24
N GLY A 321 -12.84 -17.10 19.78
CA GLY A 321 -12.19 -16.93 21.09
C GLY A 321 -10.68 -17.23 21.10
N LYS A 322 -10.10 -17.66 19.97
CA LYS A 322 -8.65 -17.89 19.83
C LYS A 322 -7.91 -16.58 19.56
N ALA A 323 -6.69 -16.45 20.11
CA ALA A 323 -5.82 -15.33 19.80
C ALA A 323 -4.98 -15.62 18.55
N TYR A 324 -5.05 -14.75 17.55
CA TYR A 324 -4.12 -14.71 16.44
C TYR A 324 -2.92 -13.85 16.85
N ARG A 325 -1.76 -14.45 16.96
CA ARG A 325 -0.49 -13.78 17.33
C ARG A 325 0.50 -13.85 16.19
N PHE A 326 1.51 -12.98 16.24
CA PHE A 326 2.54 -12.93 15.21
C PHE A 326 1.96 -12.74 13.82
N TYR A 327 1.19 -11.67 13.66
CA TYR A 327 0.74 -11.22 12.37
C TYR A 327 1.94 -10.66 11.61
N PHE A 328 2.55 -11.47 10.77
CA PHE A 328 3.78 -11.06 10.08
C PHE A 328 3.49 -10.45 8.74
N LEU A 329 2.79 -11.19 7.89
CA LEU A 329 2.63 -10.89 6.49
C LEU A 329 1.43 -9.95 6.26
N GLN A 330 1.66 -8.88 5.51
CA GLN A 330 0.58 -8.01 5.02
C GLN A 330 -0.13 -8.68 3.85
N GLU A 331 -1.41 -8.92 4.00
CA GLU A 331 -2.24 -9.57 2.97
C GLU A 331 -2.47 -8.61 1.79
N VAL A 332 -2.90 -9.18 0.65
CA VAL A 332 -3.22 -8.42 -0.56
C VAL A 332 -4.28 -7.35 -0.29
N LYS A 333 -4.02 -6.14 -0.78
CA LYS A 333 -4.89 -4.98 -0.59
C LYS A 333 -4.80 -4.03 -1.77
N SER A 334 -5.94 -3.42 -2.13
CA SER A 334 -6.01 -2.26 -3.01
C SER A 334 -6.98 -1.23 -2.47
N PHE A 335 -6.79 0.01 -2.87
CA PHE A 335 -7.72 1.11 -2.62
C PHE A 335 -7.61 2.17 -3.70
N ILE A 336 -8.74 2.75 -4.08
CA ILE A 336 -8.81 3.86 -5.03
C ILE A 336 -8.37 5.13 -4.32
N THR A 337 -7.42 5.85 -4.92
CA THR A 337 -6.93 7.14 -4.44
C THR A 337 -7.59 8.31 -5.15
N HIS A 338 -8.00 8.11 -6.42
CA HIS A 338 -8.68 9.11 -7.23
C HIS A 338 -9.66 8.42 -8.21
N PRO A 339 -10.94 8.91 -8.29
CA PRO A 339 -11.54 9.86 -7.37
C PRO A 339 -11.87 9.23 -6.02
N SER A 340 -11.79 10.00 -4.93
CA SER A 340 -12.07 9.58 -3.56
C SER A 340 -12.65 10.75 -2.75
N PHE A 341 -13.09 10.52 -1.52
CA PHE A 341 -13.61 11.58 -0.65
C PHE A 341 -12.63 12.77 -0.57
N GLY A 342 -13.18 13.97 -0.67
CA GLY A 342 -12.42 15.22 -0.77
C GLY A 342 -12.26 15.74 -2.20
N HIS A 343 -12.54 14.92 -3.23
CA HIS A 343 -12.68 15.37 -4.61
C HIS A 343 -14.16 15.59 -4.93
N THR A 344 -14.41 16.41 -5.96
CA THR A 344 -15.74 16.63 -6.54
C THR A 344 -15.63 16.58 -8.05
N LEU A 345 -16.44 15.74 -8.69
CA LEU A 345 -16.50 15.67 -10.14
C LEU A 345 -17.37 16.82 -10.67
N LYS A 346 -16.90 17.50 -11.73
CA LYS A 346 -17.54 18.71 -12.27
C LYS A 346 -18.67 18.42 -13.29
N GLY A 347 -19.18 17.19 -13.33
CA GLY A 347 -20.24 16.75 -14.24
C GLY A 347 -19.86 15.53 -15.04
N PRO A 348 -20.80 15.03 -15.89
CA PRO A 348 -20.55 13.91 -16.77
C PRO A 348 -19.32 14.16 -17.65
N GLY A 349 -18.53 13.13 -17.90
CA GLY A 349 -17.32 13.29 -18.69
C GLY A 349 -16.37 12.10 -18.57
N PHE A 350 -15.18 12.31 -19.12
CA PHE A 350 -14.11 11.33 -19.07
C PHE A 350 -13.23 11.58 -17.85
N TYR A 351 -13.01 10.53 -17.08
CA TYR A 351 -12.17 10.53 -15.87
C TYR A 351 -11.22 9.34 -15.88
N GLU A 352 -10.21 9.37 -15.04
CA GLU A 352 -9.37 8.22 -14.74
C GLU A 352 -9.61 7.78 -13.29
N ILE A 353 -9.95 6.52 -13.08
CA ILE A 353 -9.90 5.89 -11.77
C ILE A 353 -8.48 5.40 -11.55
N SER A 354 -7.82 5.81 -10.47
CA SER A 354 -6.50 5.31 -10.11
C SER A 354 -6.40 4.98 -8.63
N GLY A 355 -5.50 4.04 -8.32
CA GLY A 355 -5.27 3.62 -6.94
C GLY A 355 -3.97 2.86 -6.77
N LEU A 356 -3.78 2.36 -5.57
CA LEU A 356 -2.62 1.58 -5.18
C LEU A 356 -3.04 0.17 -4.80
N ALA A 357 -2.20 -0.81 -5.15
CA ALA A 357 -2.34 -2.20 -4.75
C ALA A 357 -0.98 -2.74 -4.28
N TYR A 358 -0.98 -3.67 -3.34
CA TYR A 358 0.21 -4.31 -2.80
C TYR A 358 -0.11 -5.63 -2.10
N SER A 359 0.89 -6.50 -1.97
CA SER A 359 0.85 -7.72 -1.16
C SER A 359 2.21 -7.96 -0.52
N GLY A 360 2.21 -8.36 0.74
CA GLY A 360 3.42 -8.80 1.44
C GLY A 360 3.94 -10.15 0.96
N ALA A 361 3.10 -10.94 0.28
CA ALA A 361 3.46 -12.24 -0.24
C ALA A 361 4.23 -12.19 -1.57
N GLY A 362 3.99 -11.16 -2.40
CA GLY A 362 4.62 -11.12 -3.71
C GLY A 362 4.17 -9.92 -4.55
N ARG A 363 4.11 -10.12 -5.88
CA ARG A 363 3.64 -9.12 -6.84
C ARG A 363 2.11 -9.10 -6.92
N ILE A 364 1.58 -7.96 -7.29
CA ILE A 364 0.18 -7.88 -7.73
C ILE A 364 0.06 -8.52 -9.11
N ALA A 365 -0.81 -9.50 -9.23
CA ALA A 365 -1.09 -10.17 -10.49
C ALA A 365 -2.11 -9.40 -11.34
N LYS A 366 -3.18 -8.89 -10.70
CA LYS A 366 -4.21 -8.08 -11.34
C LYS A 366 -4.98 -7.23 -10.33
N VAL A 367 -5.60 -6.17 -10.82
CA VAL A 367 -6.58 -5.37 -10.10
C VAL A 367 -7.83 -5.24 -10.96
N LEU A 368 -8.97 -5.57 -10.41
CA LEU A 368 -10.26 -5.32 -11.03
C LEU A 368 -10.88 -4.06 -10.42
N VAL A 369 -11.59 -3.29 -11.23
CA VAL A 369 -12.35 -2.11 -10.84
C VAL A 369 -13.82 -2.32 -11.18
N SER A 370 -14.70 -1.94 -10.28
CA SER A 370 -16.14 -1.91 -10.46
C SER A 370 -16.65 -0.48 -10.30
N ALA A 371 -17.69 -0.13 -11.07
CA ALA A 371 -18.43 1.12 -10.94
C ALA A 371 -19.92 0.90 -10.60
N ASP A 372 -20.30 -0.33 -10.20
CA ASP A 372 -21.68 -0.74 -9.92
C ASP A 372 -21.81 -1.54 -8.61
N ALA A 373 -21.00 -1.21 -7.61
CA ALA A 373 -20.97 -1.88 -6.31
C ALA A 373 -20.61 -3.37 -6.39
N GLY A 374 -19.70 -3.74 -7.29
CA GLY A 374 -19.18 -5.09 -7.41
C GLY A 374 -20.03 -6.05 -8.23
N LYS A 375 -21.05 -5.58 -8.96
CA LYS A 375 -21.88 -6.44 -9.83
C LYS A 375 -21.13 -6.81 -11.10
N SER A 376 -20.35 -5.90 -11.66
CA SER A 376 -19.46 -6.16 -12.80
C SER A 376 -18.07 -5.57 -12.55
N TRP A 377 -17.05 -6.16 -13.19
CA TRP A 377 -15.65 -5.84 -12.96
C TRP A 377 -14.88 -5.75 -14.27
N GLY A 378 -14.11 -4.68 -14.43
CA GLY A 378 -13.15 -4.51 -15.52
C GLY A 378 -11.72 -4.59 -15.01
N GLU A 379 -10.79 -5.14 -15.80
CA GLU A 379 -9.38 -5.22 -15.41
C GLU A 379 -8.66 -3.89 -15.65
N ALA A 380 -8.10 -3.34 -14.58
CA ALA A 380 -7.33 -2.11 -14.64
C ALA A 380 -5.90 -2.35 -15.15
N ALA A 381 -5.34 -1.35 -15.83
CA ALA A 381 -3.94 -1.39 -16.24
C ALA A 381 -3.02 -1.20 -15.03
N LEU A 382 -2.05 -2.11 -14.87
CA LEU A 382 -1.01 -1.97 -13.87
C LEU A 382 0.16 -1.14 -14.44
N GLN A 383 0.65 -0.18 -13.65
CA GLN A 383 1.82 0.62 -14.01
C GLN A 383 3.09 -0.19 -13.81
N ALA A 384 3.88 -0.35 -14.86
CA ALA A 384 5.20 -1.00 -14.77
C ALA A 384 6.23 -0.08 -14.07
N PRO A 385 7.22 -0.66 -13.37
CA PRO A 385 7.38 -2.07 -13.09
C PRO A 385 6.47 -2.57 -11.97
N VAL A 386 5.93 -3.79 -12.09
CA VAL A 386 5.20 -4.48 -11.01
C VAL A 386 6.21 -5.27 -10.18
N LEU A 387 6.53 -4.77 -9.00
CA LEU A 387 7.56 -5.34 -8.13
C LEU A 387 6.94 -6.12 -6.95
N PRO A 388 7.59 -7.18 -6.45
CA PRO A 388 7.11 -7.89 -5.28
C PRO A 388 7.21 -7.01 -4.03
N LYS A 389 6.24 -7.13 -3.13
CA LYS A 389 6.24 -6.44 -1.83
C LYS A 389 6.38 -4.91 -1.92
N ALA A 390 5.92 -4.32 -3.04
CA ALA A 390 5.97 -2.90 -3.34
C ALA A 390 4.61 -2.40 -3.84
N PHE A 391 4.43 -1.09 -3.88
CA PHE A 391 3.23 -0.51 -4.47
C PHE A 391 3.18 -0.77 -5.96
N THR A 392 2.01 -1.16 -6.43
CA THR A 392 1.63 -1.18 -7.84
C THR A 392 0.50 -0.18 -8.03
N ARG A 393 0.73 0.85 -8.84
CA ARG A 393 -0.35 1.76 -9.21
C ARG A 393 -1.17 1.14 -10.32
N PHE A 394 -2.49 1.20 -10.18
CA PHE A 394 -3.43 0.80 -11.22
C PHE A 394 -4.21 2.00 -11.75
N ARG A 395 -4.66 1.91 -13.02
CA ARG A 395 -5.40 2.96 -13.71
C ARG A 395 -6.48 2.34 -14.58
N MET A 396 -7.67 2.97 -14.56
CA MET A 396 -8.83 2.57 -15.36
C MET A 396 -9.47 3.80 -15.98
N PRO A 397 -9.50 3.92 -17.31
CA PRO A 397 -10.30 4.95 -17.98
C PRO A 397 -11.77 4.76 -17.67
N TRP A 398 -12.47 5.85 -17.40
CA TRP A 398 -13.86 5.81 -17.00
C TRP A 398 -14.65 6.99 -17.60
N ARG A 399 -15.79 6.68 -18.20
CA ARG A 399 -16.74 7.67 -18.68
C ARG A 399 -17.91 7.71 -17.72
N TRP A 400 -17.97 8.73 -16.88
CA TRP A 400 -19.08 8.94 -15.98
C TRP A 400 -20.23 9.66 -16.72
N ASP A 401 -21.45 9.13 -16.60
CA ASP A 401 -22.66 9.67 -17.22
C ASP A 401 -23.43 10.62 -16.32
N GLY A 402 -22.98 10.89 -15.08
CA GLY A 402 -23.65 11.74 -14.10
C GLY A 402 -24.61 11.00 -13.17
N GLN A 403 -24.76 9.67 -13.32
CA GLN A 403 -25.58 8.88 -12.40
C GLN A 403 -24.83 8.55 -11.13
N SER A 404 -25.57 8.27 -10.04
CA SER A 404 -24.93 7.80 -8.81
C SER A 404 -24.35 6.40 -9.01
N VAL A 405 -23.06 6.22 -8.68
CA VAL A 405 -22.32 4.97 -8.86
C VAL A 405 -21.50 4.66 -7.61
N VAL A 406 -21.10 3.39 -7.44
CA VAL A 406 -20.19 2.98 -6.39
C VAL A 406 -18.92 2.37 -7.00
N LEU A 407 -17.80 3.03 -6.77
CA LEU A 407 -16.49 2.60 -7.23
C LEU A 407 -15.83 1.69 -6.19
N GLN A 408 -15.25 0.60 -6.68
CA GLN A 408 -14.50 -0.38 -5.89
C GLN A 408 -13.27 -0.86 -6.64
N SER A 409 -12.23 -1.26 -5.91
CA SER A 409 -11.10 -2.02 -6.47
C SER A 409 -10.89 -3.30 -5.70
N ARG A 410 -10.49 -4.38 -6.40
CA ARG A 410 -10.17 -5.68 -5.83
C ARG A 410 -8.87 -6.20 -6.43
N ALA A 411 -7.89 -6.55 -5.59
CA ALA A 411 -6.58 -7.02 -6.03
C ALA A 411 -6.40 -8.52 -5.82
N TRP A 412 -5.54 -9.10 -6.67
CA TRP A 412 -5.00 -10.46 -6.59
C TRP A 412 -3.48 -10.39 -6.61
N ASP A 413 -2.83 -11.19 -5.79
CA ASP A 413 -1.38 -11.38 -5.88
C ASP A 413 -1.01 -12.61 -6.73
N GLU A 414 0.29 -12.75 -7.04
CA GLU A 414 0.82 -13.85 -7.83
C GLU A 414 0.70 -15.22 -7.15
N GLY A 415 0.51 -15.25 -5.83
CA GLY A 415 0.24 -16.46 -5.05
C GLY A 415 -1.23 -16.89 -5.09
N GLY A 416 -2.11 -16.11 -5.76
CA GLY A 416 -3.53 -16.39 -5.87
C GLY A 416 -4.37 -15.87 -4.70
N SER A 417 -3.79 -15.15 -3.74
CA SER A 417 -4.56 -14.51 -2.67
C SER A 417 -5.42 -13.39 -3.23
N VAL A 418 -6.63 -13.26 -2.72
CA VAL A 418 -7.63 -12.30 -3.19
C VAL A 418 -8.02 -11.36 -2.06
N GLN A 419 -8.11 -10.07 -2.36
CA GLN A 419 -8.62 -9.08 -1.41
C GLN A 419 -10.08 -9.40 -1.07
N PRO A 420 -10.45 -9.54 0.23
CA PRO A 420 -11.81 -9.88 0.63
C PRO A 420 -12.77 -8.69 0.48
N THR A 421 -14.03 -8.99 0.26
CA THR A 421 -15.12 -8.04 0.51
C THR A 421 -15.22 -7.75 2.01
N ARG A 422 -15.94 -6.67 2.38
CA ARG A 422 -16.17 -6.38 3.81
C ARG A 422 -16.90 -7.54 4.51
N ALA A 423 -17.88 -8.14 3.87
CA ALA A 423 -18.64 -9.25 4.44
C ALA A 423 -17.73 -10.48 4.69
N GLU A 424 -16.90 -10.86 3.72
CA GLU A 424 -15.92 -11.95 3.86
C GLU A 424 -14.91 -11.64 4.98
N PHE A 425 -14.43 -10.40 5.05
CA PHE A 425 -13.49 -9.96 6.09
C PHE A 425 -14.11 -10.08 7.50
N VAL A 426 -15.33 -9.54 7.68
CA VAL A 426 -16.05 -9.56 8.96
C VAL A 426 -16.37 -10.99 9.40
N ALA A 427 -16.74 -11.88 8.48
CA ALA A 427 -17.01 -13.29 8.78
C ALA A 427 -15.78 -14.00 9.40
N VAL A 428 -14.56 -13.64 8.94
CA VAL A 428 -13.31 -14.25 9.43
C VAL A 428 -12.75 -13.54 10.65
N ARG A 429 -12.78 -12.20 10.67
CA ARG A 429 -12.08 -11.37 11.66
C ARG A 429 -13.01 -10.83 12.75
N GLY A 430 -14.31 -10.86 12.53
CA GLY A 430 -15.32 -10.29 13.40
C GLY A 430 -15.55 -8.80 13.20
N GLU A 431 -16.70 -8.31 13.68
CA GLU A 431 -16.96 -6.87 13.82
C GLU A 431 -16.42 -6.39 15.16
N THR A 432 -15.76 -5.26 15.17
CA THR A 432 -15.41 -4.60 16.43
C THR A 432 -16.55 -3.67 16.84
N LYS A 433 -17.59 -4.21 17.41
CA LYS A 433 -18.47 -3.43 18.29
C LYS A 433 -17.64 -3.08 19.52
N LYS A 434 -17.06 -1.89 19.56
CA LYS A 434 -16.18 -1.36 20.63
C LYS A 434 -15.15 -2.39 21.15
N PRO A 435 -13.86 -2.20 20.91
CA PRO A 435 -12.87 -3.08 21.53
C PRO A 435 -13.10 -3.10 23.04
N PRO A 436 -12.94 -4.25 23.69
CA PRO A 436 -12.93 -4.28 25.15
C PRO A 436 -11.93 -3.25 25.68
N PRO A 437 -12.19 -2.61 26.83
CA PRO A 437 -11.35 -1.50 27.35
C PRO A 437 -9.86 -1.84 27.50
N ILE A 438 -9.52 -3.12 27.52
CA ILE A 438 -8.16 -3.64 27.67
C ILE A 438 -7.39 -3.70 26.33
N LEU A 439 -8.10 -3.75 25.20
CA LEU A 439 -7.52 -3.79 23.86
C LEU A 439 -7.93 -2.50 23.14
N SER A 440 -7.24 -1.41 23.47
CA SER A 440 -7.59 -0.06 23.03
C SER A 440 -7.40 0.22 21.53
N PHE A 441 -6.87 -0.72 20.75
CA PHE A 441 -6.81 -0.63 19.29
C PHE A 441 -6.97 -2.01 18.66
N PRO A 442 -7.85 -2.16 17.65
CA PRO A 442 -7.67 -3.25 16.69
C PRO A 442 -6.41 -2.91 15.89
N SER A 443 -5.25 -3.35 16.35
CA SER A 443 -4.00 -3.30 15.58
C SER A 443 -3.99 -4.46 14.60
N GLN A 444 -4.97 -4.48 13.71
CA GLN A 444 -5.18 -5.59 12.80
C GLN A 444 -5.10 -5.04 11.40
N HIS A 445 -4.37 -5.73 10.57
CA HIS A 445 -4.35 -5.44 9.16
C HIS A 445 -5.77 -5.52 8.59
N TYR A 446 -6.26 -4.38 8.09
CA TYR A 446 -7.55 -4.28 7.43
C TYR A 446 -7.31 -4.24 5.92
N ASN A 447 -7.72 -5.29 5.22
CA ASN A 447 -7.50 -5.42 3.78
C ASN A 447 -8.79 -5.56 2.95
N SER A 448 -9.97 -5.36 3.54
CA SER A 448 -11.20 -5.47 2.73
C SER A 448 -11.35 -4.34 1.72
N ILE A 449 -12.19 -4.58 0.73
CA ILE A 449 -12.54 -3.61 -0.31
C ILE A 449 -13.04 -2.31 0.32
N THR A 450 -12.55 -1.16 -0.18
CA THR A 450 -13.03 0.19 0.14
C THR A 450 -13.91 0.67 -0.98
N SER A 451 -15.07 1.28 -0.65
CA SER A 451 -16.07 1.71 -1.62
C SER A 451 -16.29 3.21 -1.57
N TRP A 452 -16.26 3.86 -2.74
CA TRP A 452 -16.57 5.27 -2.91
C TRP A 452 -17.84 5.44 -3.71
N ARG A 453 -18.88 6.01 -3.10
CA ARG A 453 -20.09 6.43 -3.83
C ARG A 453 -19.87 7.81 -4.43
N ILE A 454 -20.05 7.93 -5.73
CA ILE A 454 -20.13 9.19 -6.45
C ILE A 454 -21.62 9.51 -6.56
N GLU A 455 -22.05 10.63 -6.01
CA GLU A 455 -23.43 11.12 -6.13
C GLU A 455 -23.62 11.79 -7.49
N SER A 456 -24.86 11.96 -7.96
CA SER A 456 -25.15 12.67 -9.21
C SER A 456 -24.68 14.13 -9.22
N SER A 457 -24.50 14.73 -8.05
CA SER A 457 -23.88 16.06 -7.87
C SER A 457 -22.37 16.08 -8.11
N GLY A 458 -21.72 14.90 -8.20
CA GLY A 458 -20.26 14.76 -8.23
C GLY A 458 -19.60 14.69 -6.86
N GLU A 459 -20.37 14.85 -5.77
CA GLU A 459 -19.86 14.65 -4.40
C GLU A 459 -19.49 13.17 -4.18
N ILE A 460 -18.43 12.92 -3.41
CA ILE A 460 -17.92 11.56 -3.15
C ILE A 460 -18.03 11.23 -1.68
N LYS A 461 -18.59 10.05 -1.37
CA LYS A 461 -18.82 9.55 -0.01
C LYS A 461 -18.17 8.19 0.18
N HIS A 462 -17.59 7.95 1.35
CA HIS A 462 -17.20 6.61 1.77
C HIS A 462 -18.45 5.83 2.15
N VAL A 463 -18.62 4.62 1.62
CA VAL A 463 -19.77 3.75 1.89
C VAL A 463 -19.32 2.32 2.15
N TYR A 464 -20.14 1.55 2.84
CA TYR A 464 -20.03 0.09 2.90
C TYR A 464 -20.99 -0.51 1.88
N SER A 465 -20.47 -1.40 1.02
CA SER A 465 -21.24 -2.09 -0.01
C SER A 465 -20.69 -3.50 -0.23
#